data_e86b6e2d391d0fd131ea644571b41439
#
_entry.id   e86b6e2d391d0fd131ea644571b41439
#
_cell.length_a   1.000
_cell.length_b   1.000
_cell.length_c   1.000
_cell.angle_alpha   90.00
_cell.angle_beta   90.00
_cell.angle_gamma   90.00
#
_symmetry.space_group_name_H-M   'P 1'
#
loop_
_entity.id
_entity.type
_entity.pdbx_description
1 polymer ?
#
loop_
_entity_poly.entity_id
_entity_poly.type
_entity_poly.pdbx_seq_one_letter_code
_entity_poly.pdbx_strand_id
1 'polypeptide(L)'
;MNVSPLHDWNLTPTEAIALQKQMAARVRPDDPFDGTTVRLVAGVDVSVKRDENGQRQSRAAVVVLTFPELAVVETVRWQMPTPYPYIPGLLTFREGPVLAEAFRLLRHEPDVFIFDGMGIIHPRRIGIAAHMGLWLERPTIGVGKTHLLGDYETPPDERGAWSPLIDHDQLLGAVLRSREGVKPIYVSSGHRMNLPAALEMVMACTGRYRLPEPIRAAHKAAGTMD
;
A
#
# COMPACT_ATOMS: atom_id res chain seq x y z
N MET A 1 -4.38 4.19 -17.11
CA MET A 1 -5.23 3.12 -16.52
C MET A 1 -6.63 3.66 -16.20
N ASN A 2 -7.69 2.88 -16.37
CA ASN A 2 -9.04 3.33 -16.00
C ASN A 2 -9.25 3.20 -14.48
N VAL A 3 -9.61 4.29 -13.81
CA VAL A 3 -9.89 4.34 -12.36
C VAL A 3 -11.27 4.94 -12.18
N SER A 4 -12.23 4.11 -11.79
CA SER A 4 -13.62 4.55 -11.59
C SER A 4 -13.82 5.09 -10.17
N PRO A 5 -14.32 6.33 -10.00
CA PRO A 5 -14.63 6.84 -8.69
C PRO A 5 -15.68 5.98 -7.96
N LEU A 6 -15.38 5.57 -6.73
CA LEU A 6 -16.31 4.81 -5.89
C LEU A 6 -17.07 5.68 -4.89
N HIS A 7 -16.54 6.85 -4.58
CA HIS A 7 -17.09 7.81 -3.63
C HIS A 7 -16.45 9.19 -3.80
N ASP A 8 -17.03 10.20 -3.18
CA ASP A 8 -16.42 11.51 -3.02
C ASP A 8 -15.36 11.48 -1.90
N TRP A 9 -14.30 12.25 -2.05
CA TRP A 9 -13.24 12.40 -1.04
C TRP A 9 -13.56 13.48 0.01
N ASN A 10 -14.44 14.41 -0.31
CA ASN A 10 -14.79 15.54 0.58
C ASN A 10 -15.87 15.12 1.60
N LEU A 11 -15.47 14.30 2.56
CA LEU A 11 -16.35 13.76 3.61
C LEU A 11 -15.90 14.25 4.98
N THR A 12 -16.85 14.42 5.89
CA THR A 12 -16.55 14.60 7.31
C THR A 12 -15.91 13.32 7.88
N PRO A 13 -15.16 13.40 9.00
CA PRO A 13 -14.59 12.21 9.63
C PRO A 13 -15.63 11.13 9.95
N THR A 14 -16.83 11.52 10.37
CA THR A 14 -17.93 10.59 10.68
C THR A 14 -18.40 9.85 9.42
N GLU A 15 -18.63 10.57 8.34
CA GLU A 15 -19.03 9.99 7.04
C GLU A 15 -17.92 9.09 6.47
N ALA A 16 -16.66 9.52 6.56
CA ALA A 16 -15.50 8.75 6.12
C ALA A 16 -15.39 7.42 6.89
N ILE A 17 -15.62 7.42 8.21
CA ILE A 17 -15.64 6.21 9.05
C ILE A 17 -16.80 5.30 8.66
N ALA A 18 -17.99 5.85 8.43
CA ALA A 18 -19.15 5.08 8.00
C ALA A 18 -18.92 4.43 6.64
N LEU A 19 -18.37 5.18 5.69
CA LEU A 19 -18.00 4.69 4.37
C LEU A 19 -16.95 3.58 4.44
N GLN A 20 -15.89 3.73 5.26
CA GLN A 20 -14.89 2.68 5.44
C GLN A 20 -15.51 1.38 5.95
N LYS A 21 -16.43 1.44 6.93
CA LYS A 21 -17.13 0.25 7.43
C LYS A 21 -17.93 -0.45 6.32
N GLN A 22 -18.61 0.32 5.48
CA GLN A 22 -19.36 -0.22 4.34
C GLN A 22 -18.44 -0.82 3.28
N MET A 23 -17.35 -0.14 2.94
CA MET A 23 -16.41 -0.59 1.91
C MET A 23 -15.57 -1.78 2.36
N ALA A 24 -15.27 -1.91 3.65
CA ALA A 24 -14.49 -3.03 4.18
C ALA A 24 -15.10 -4.40 3.82
N ALA A 25 -16.44 -4.51 3.79
CA ALA A 25 -17.14 -5.73 3.38
C ALA A 25 -16.92 -6.11 1.90
N ARG A 26 -16.43 -5.19 1.07
CA ARG A 26 -16.14 -5.41 -0.35
C ARG A 26 -14.68 -5.80 -0.61
N VAL A 27 -13.82 -5.63 0.39
CA VAL A 27 -12.41 -6.05 0.29
C VAL A 27 -12.35 -7.57 0.24
N ARG A 28 -11.53 -8.11 -0.65
CA ARG A 28 -11.35 -9.55 -0.88
C ARG A 28 -9.91 -9.93 -0.54
N PRO A 29 -9.57 -10.05 0.76
CA PRO A 29 -8.20 -10.26 1.22
C PRO A 29 -7.75 -11.73 1.15
N ASP A 30 -8.67 -12.65 0.85
CA ASP A 30 -8.41 -14.09 0.82
C ASP A 30 -8.54 -14.67 -0.59
N ASP A 31 -8.69 -13.80 -1.62
CA ASP A 31 -8.76 -14.26 -3.00
C ASP A 31 -7.48 -15.02 -3.38
N PRO A 32 -7.62 -16.19 -4.03
CA PRO A 32 -6.49 -16.88 -4.61
C PRO A 32 -5.74 -15.98 -5.60
N PHE A 33 -4.42 -16.00 -5.53
CA PHE A 33 -3.58 -15.23 -6.43
C PHE A 33 -2.45 -16.09 -6.99
N ASP A 34 -2.33 -16.09 -8.32
CA ASP A 34 -1.26 -16.79 -9.03
C ASP A 34 -0.11 -15.85 -9.39
N GLY A 35 0.95 -15.86 -8.58
CA GLY A 35 2.14 -15.04 -8.78
C GLY A 35 2.94 -15.40 -10.05
N THR A 36 2.71 -16.58 -10.64
CA THR A 36 3.45 -17.02 -11.84
C THR A 36 3.06 -16.23 -13.09
N THR A 37 1.88 -15.62 -13.10
CA THR A 37 1.36 -14.82 -14.21
C THR A 37 1.81 -13.37 -14.17
N VAL A 38 2.39 -12.90 -13.06
CA VAL A 38 2.82 -11.51 -12.86
C VAL A 38 3.93 -11.14 -13.83
N ARG A 39 3.80 -10.00 -14.49
CA ARG A 39 4.79 -9.39 -15.38
C ARG A 39 5.18 -7.99 -14.92
N LEU A 40 4.27 -7.26 -14.33
CA LEU A 40 4.46 -5.90 -13.86
C LEU A 40 4.02 -5.74 -12.41
N VAL A 41 4.86 -5.15 -11.59
CA VAL A 41 4.54 -4.75 -10.22
C VAL A 41 4.66 -3.23 -10.08
N ALA A 42 3.76 -2.62 -9.30
CA ALA A 42 3.86 -1.19 -9.01
C ALA A 42 4.13 -0.94 -7.54
N GLY A 43 5.08 -0.06 -7.26
CA GLY A 43 5.25 0.55 -5.94
C GLY A 43 4.48 1.85 -5.84
N VAL A 44 3.84 2.10 -4.70
CA VAL A 44 3.01 3.26 -4.43
C VAL A 44 3.41 3.91 -3.12
N ASP A 45 3.69 5.21 -3.17
CA ASP A 45 3.99 6.00 -1.97
C ASP A 45 3.46 7.43 -2.09
N VAL A 46 3.17 8.06 -0.96
CA VAL A 46 2.78 9.47 -0.88
C VAL A 46 3.63 10.17 0.17
N SER A 47 4.25 11.26 -0.21
CA SER A 47 4.89 12.18 0.73
C SER A 47 4.06 13.47 0.88
N VAL A 48 4.04 14.03 2.10
CA VAL A 48 3.41 15.32 2.36
C VAL A 48 4.47 16.31 2.80
N LYS A 49 4.67 17.35 1.99
CA LYS A 49 5.64 18.42 2.28
C LYS A 49 4.94 19.77 2.30
N ARG A 50 5.59 20.79 2.88
CA ARG A 50 5.14 22.17 2.74
C ARG A 50 5.81 22.78 1.51
N ASP A 51 5.03 23.55 0.76
CA ASP A 51 5.55 24.39 -0.32
C ASP A 51 6.16 25.70 0.24
N GLU A 52 6.63 26.56 -0.64
CA GLU A 52 7.24 27.87 -0.31
C GLU A 52 6.28 28.79 0.45
N ASN A 53 4.97 28.63 0.25
CA ASN A 53 3.92 29.40 0.92
C ASN A 53 3.48 28.73 2.25
N GLY A 54 4.13 27.65 2.66
CA GLY A 54 3.81 26.90 3.87
C GLY A 54 2.58 26.00 3.75
N GLN A 55 1.95 25.89 2.56
CA GLN A 55 0.82 25.01 2.30
C GLN A 55 1.29 23.56 2.17
N ARG A 56 0.49 22.64 2.73
CA ARG A 56 0.77 21.21 2.61
C ARG A 56 0.42 20.70 1.23
N GLN A 57 1.38 20.05 0.59
CA GLN A 57 1.26 19.39 -0.70
C GLN A 57 1.40 17.90 -0.54
N SER A 58 0.44 17.14 -1.04
CA SER A 58 0.53 15.69 -1.18
C SER A 58 1.18 15.37 -2.53
N ARG A 59 2.23 14.53 -2.49
CA ARG A 59 3.04 14.14 -3.65
C ARG A 59 2.99 12.63 -3.79
N ALA A 60 2.22 12.14 -4.73
CA ALA A 60 2.12 10.72 -5.05
C ALA A 60 3.17 10.31 -6.07
N ALA A 61 3.71 9.12 -5.89
CA ALA A 61 4.49 8.45 -6.90
C ALA A 61 4.03 7.00 -7.08
N VAL A 62 3.89 6.60 -8.33
CA VAL A 62 3.65 5.22 -8.74
C VAL A 62 4.78 4.82 -9.68
N VAL A 63 5.55 3.82 -9.30
CA VAL A 63 6.65 3.31 -10.10
C VAL A 63 6.34 1.89 -10.52
N VAL A 64 6.28 1.67 -11.83
CA VAL A 64 6.02 0.35 -12.43
C VAL A 64 7.35 -0.30 -12.78
N LEU A 65 7.52 -1.56 -12.38
CA LEU A 65 8.70 -2.36 -12.63
C LEU A 65 8.32 -3.68 -13.31
N THR A 66 9.22 -4.22 -14.13
CA THR A 66 9.09 -5.61 -14.60
C THR A 66 9.18 -6.58 -13.42
N PHE A 67 8.65 -7.76 -13.58
CA PHE A 67 8.80 -8.84 -12.61
C PHE A 67 9.20 -10.12 -13.34
N PRO A 68 10.20 -10.87 -12.87
CA PRO A 68 10.92 -10.71 -11.58
C PRO A 68 12.15 -9.78 -11.59
N GLU A 69 12.58 -9.19 -12.70
CA GLU A 69 13.84 -8.44 -12.85
C GLU A 69 13.86 -7.12 -12.10
N LEU A 70 12.69 -6.56 -11.76
CA LEU A 70 12.51 -5.30 -11.05
C LEU A 70 13.15 -4.09 -11.77
N ALA A 71 13.17 -4.12 -13.10
CA ALA A 71 13.60 -2.98 -13.92
C ALA A 71 12.46 -1.95 -14.02
N VAL A 72 12.75 -0.68 -13.76
CA VAL A 72 11.75 0.40 -13.85
C VAL A 72 11.36 0.64 -15.31
N VAL A 73 10.07 0.55 -15.64
CA VAL A 73 9.51 0.80 -16.97
C VAL A 73 8.66 2.07 -17.05
N GLU A 74 8.09 2.50 -15.91
CA GLU A 74 7.33 3.75 -15.86
C GLU A 74 7.41 4.37 -14.47
N THR A 75 7.46 5.70 -14.42
CA THR A 75 7.33 6.49 -13.19
C THR A 75 6.31 7.59 -13.40
N VAL A 76 5.22 7.52 -12.67
CA VAL A 76 4.21 8.57 -12.62
C VAL A 76 4.33 9.33 -11.32
N ARG A 77 4.23 10.65 -11.38
CA ARG A 77 4.20 11.54 -10.23
C ARG A 77 3.04 12.51 -10.39
N TRP A 78 2.36 12.78 -9.28
CA TRP A 78 1.32 13.80 -9.23
C TRP A 78 1.39 14.57 -7.91
N GLN A 79 1.09 15.84 -7.94
CA GLN A 79 1.09 16.69 -6.75
C GLN A 79 -0.18 17.53 -6.73
N MET A 80 -0.73 17.70 -5.52
CA MET A 80 -1.87 18.59 -5.28
C MET A 80 -1.85 19.09 -3.83
N PRO A 81 -2.56 20.18 -3.51
CA PRO A 81 -2.77 20.58 -2.13
C PRO A 81 -3.35 19.42 -1.31
N THR A 82 -2.84 19.23 -0.09
CA THR A 82 -3.32 18.13 0.78
C THR A 82 -4.77 18.39 1.18
N PRO A 83 -5.74 17.58 0.73
CA PRO A 83 -7.16 17.92 0.86
C PRO A 83 -7.72 17.62 2.25
N TYR A 84 -7.04 16.78 3.04
CA TYR A 84 -7.57 16.25 4.29
C TYR A 84 -6.56 16.33 5.44
N PRO A 85 -6.98 16.64 6.68
CA PRO A 85 -6.07 16.63 7.82
C PRO A 85 -5.58 15.21 8.14
N TYR A 86 -4.46 15.11 8.86
CA TYR A 86 -4.03 13.82 9.37
C TYR A 86 -4.94 13.41 10.54
N ILE A 87 -5.70 12.36 10.31
CA ILE A 87 -6.55 11.72 11.32
C ILE A 87 -6.21 10.23 11.33
N PRO A 88 -5.79 9.65 12.47
CA PRO A 88 -5.50 8.23 12.58
C PRO A 88 -6.65 7.36 12.06
N GLY A 89 -6.35 6.41 11.18
CA GLY A 89 -7.33 5.54 10.54
C GLY A 89 -8.09 6.18 9.35
N LEU A 90 -7.79 7.43 8.97
CA LEU A 90 -8.38 8.08 7.79
C LEU A 90 -7.31 8.51 6.76
N LEU A 91 -6.15 7.84 6.76
CA LEU A 91 -5.03 8.16 5.89
C LEU A 91 -5.44 8.19 4.41
N THR A 92 -6.29 7.26 3.98
CA THR A 92 -6.72 7.16 2.59
C THR A 92 -7.48 8.41 2.11
N PHE A 93 -8.25 9.09 2.97
CA PHE A 93 -8.94 10.33 2.59
C PHE A 93 -7.97 11.50 2.39
N ARG A 94 -6.80 11.44 3.02
CA ARG A 94 -5.73 12.41 2.85
C ARG A 94 -4.88 12.14 1.60
N GLU A 95 -4.61 10.87 1.29
CA GLU A 95 -3.66 10.45 0.27
C GLU A 95 -4.32 9.85 -0.98
N GLY A 96 -5.53 9.31 -0.85
CA GLY A 96 -6.28 8.72 -1.95
C GLY A 96 -6.55 9.68 -3.12
N PRO A 97 -6.93 10.94 -2.90
CA PRO A 97 -7.15 11.88 -4.00
C PRO A 97 -5.95 12.04 -4.91
N VAL A 98 -4.76 12.25 -4.35
CA VAL A 98 -3.53 12.42 -5.15
C VAL A 98 -3.12 11.11 -5.84
N LEU A 99 -3.37 9.94 -5.20
CA LEU A 99 -3.13 8.64 -5.80
C LEU A 99 -4.09 8.36 -6.96
N ALA A 100 -5.38 8.68 -6.82
CA ALA A 100 -6.36 8.48 -7.88
C ALA A 100 -5.96 9.22 -9.17
N GLU A 101 -5.45 10.46 -9.05
CA GLU A 101 -4.93 11.20 -10.19
C GLU A 101 -3.65 10.55 -10.77
N ALA A 102 -2.71 10.13 -9.91
CA ALA A 102 -1.50 9.45 -10.37
C ALA A 102 -1.81 8.15 -11.12
N PHE A 103 -2.77 7.34 -10.64
CA PHE A 103 -3.16 6.10 -11.31
C PHE A 103 -3.79 6.33 -12.70
N ARG A 104 -4.56 7.41 -12.89
CA ARG A 104 -5.12 7.76 -14.22
C ARG A 104 -4.06 8.03 -15.26
N LEU A 105 -2.89 8.49 -14.85
CA LEU A 105 -1.76 8.81 -15.73
C LEU A 105 -0.94 7.57 -16.14
N LEU A 106 -1.14 6.41 -15.49
CA LEU A 106 -0.44 5.17 -15.84
C LEU A 106 -0.79 4.72 -17.26
N ARG A 107 0.23 4.46 -18.06
CA ARG A 107 0.14 3.87 -19.39
C ARG A 107 0.23 2.34 -19.35
N HIS A 108 1.01 1.81 -18.40
CA HIS A 108 1.07 0.37 -18.13
C HIS A 108 -0.01 -0.03 -17.12
N GLU A 109 -0.44 -1.26 -17.18
CA GLU A 109 -1.38 -1.86 -16.21
C GLU A 109 -0.66 -2.88 -15.34
N PRO A 110 -0.21 -2.52 -14.14
CA PRO A 110 0.43 -3.46 -13.22
C PRO A 110 -0.53 -4.59 -12.80
N ASP A 111 0.03 -5.79 -12.65
CA ASP A 111 -0.70 -6.96 -12.17
C ASP A 111 -0.90 -6.89 -10.65
N VAL A 112 0.05 -6.27 -9.92
CA VAL A 112 0.05 -6.11 -8.46
C VAL A 112 0.53 -4.72 -8.08
N PHE A 113 -0.12 -4.13 -7.07
CA PHE A 113 0.31 -2.86 -6.47
C PHE A 113 0.76 -3.09 -5.03
N ILE A 114 1.96 -2.61 -4.68
CA ILE A 114 2.54 -2.69 -3.33
C ILE A 114 2.61 -1.27 -2.76
N PHE A 115 1.84 -1.04 -1.70
CA PHE A 115 1.70 0.28 -1.07
C PHE A 115 2.63 0.42 0.14
N ASP A 116 3.28 1.57 0.29
CA ASP A 116 3.87 2.00 1.56
C ASP A 116 2.73 2.40 2.52
N GLY A 117 2.18 1.42 3.19
CA GLY A 117 1.01 1.56 4.06
C GLY A 117 0.31 0.23 4.28
N MET A 118 -0.77 0.24 5.05
CA MET A 118 -1.45 -1.00 5.46
C MET A 118 -2.56 -1.39 4.48
N GLY A 119 -2.76 -2.72 4.35
CA GLY A 119 -3.96 -3.32 3.77
C GLY A 119 -5.06 -3.49 4.81
N ILE A 120 -5.37 -4.74 5.17
CA ILE A 120 -6.38 -5.01 6.21
C ILE A 120 -5.87 -4.86 7.66
N ILE A 121 -4.57 -4.65 7.90
CA ILE A 121 -4.05 -4.24 9.22
C ILE A 121 -4.53 -2.80 9.47
N HIS A 122 -5.79 -2.67 9.86
CA HIS A 122 -6.45 -1.38 10.06
C HIS A 122 -7.65 -1.54 11.02
N PRO A 123 -7.97 -0.56 11.88
CA PRO A 123 -9.08 -0.70 12.83
C PRO A 123 -10.44 -1.06 12.20
N ARG A 124 -10.65 -0.69 10.95
CA ARG A 124 -11.85 -1.00 10.15
C ARG A 124 -11.55 -1.94 8.99
N ARG A 125 -10.42 -2.66 9.01
CA ARG A 125 -10.00 -3.63 7.97
C ARG A 125 -9.91 -3.06 6.56
N ILE A 126 -9.67 -1.76 6.45
CA ILE A 126 -9.56 -1.05 5.18
C ILE A 126 -8.51 0.08 5.28
N GLY A 127 -7.24 -0.27 5.28
CA GLY A 127 -6.13 0.66 5.12
C GLY A 127 -5.98 1.12 3.67
N ILE A 128 -4.94 1.92 3.41
CA ILE A 128 -4.78 2.56 2.09
C ILE A 128 -4.65 1.55 0.95
N ALA A 129 -3.93 0.45 1.13
CA ALA A 129 -3.78 -0.57 0.08
C ALA A 129 -5.10 -1.29 -0.22
N ALA A 130 -5.89 -1.62 0.82
CA ALA A 130 -7.19 -2.25 0.63
C ALA A 130 -8.21 -1.29 0.00
N HIS A 131 -8.25 -0.05 0.45
CA HIS A 131 -9.16 0.98 -0.07
C HIS A 131 -8.85 1.31 -1.54
N MET A 132 -7.58 1.60 -1.86
CA MET A 132 -7.19 1.89 -3.24
C MET A 132 -7.28 0.65 -4.13
N GLY A 133 -7.12 -0.55 -3.58
CA GLY A 133 -7.36 -1.80 -4.29
C GLY A 133 -8.79 -1.93 -4.83
N LEU A 134 -9.79 -1.48 -4.07
CA LEU A 134 -11.19 -1.39 -4.54
C LEU A 134 -11.35 -0.38 -5.68
N TRP A 135 -10.66 0.77 -5.62
CA TRP A 135 -10.68 1.77 -6.70
C TRP A 135 -10.03 1.26 -7.99
N LEU A 136 -8.97 0.47 -7.84
CA LEU A 136 -8.20 -0.09 -8.96
C LEU A 136 -8.83 -1.37 -9.52
N GLU A 137 -9.65 -2.08 -8.71
CA GLU A 137 -10.12 -3.44 -8.96
C GLU A 137 -8.96 -4.39 -9.32
N ARG A 138 -7.84 -4.23 -8.61
CA ARG A 138 -6.58 -4.95 -8.83
C ARG A 138 -6.03 -5.53 -7.52
N PRO A 139 -5.19 -6.58 -7.61
CA PRO A 139 -4.47 -7.12 -6.47
C PRO A 139 -3.58 -6.07 -5.80
N THR A 140 -3.74 -5.91 -4.48
CA THR A 140 -2.96 -4.94 -3.71
C THR A 140 -2.40 -5.54 -2.43
N ILE A 141 -1.21 -5.08 -2.05
CA ILE A 141 -0.48 -5.48 -0.85
C ILE A 141 -0.13 -4.23 -0.07
N GLY A 142 -0.37 -4.26 1.25
CA GLY A 142 0.10 -3.23 2.16
C GLY A 142 1.39 -3.66 2.85
N VAL A 143 2.38 -2.78 2.88
CA VAL A 143 3.65 -2.98 3.59
C VAL A 143 3.90 -1.81 4.51
N GLY A 144 3.71 -2.04 5.81
CA GLY A 144 3.96 -1.05 6.85
C GLY A 144 5.39 -1.12 7.41
N LYS A 145 5.94 0.04 7.75
CA LYS A 145 7.27 0.18 8.38
C LYS A 145 7.23 0.08 9.90
N THR A 146 6.06 0.33 10.49
CA THR A 146 5.80 0.39 11.93
C THR A 146 4.54 -0.38 12.28
N HIS A 147 4.50 -0.90 13.50
CA HIS A 147 3.31 -1.54 14.05
C HIS A 147 2.15 -0.55 14.17
N LEU A 148 0.95 -1.00 13.80
CA LEU A 148 -0.27 -0.18 13.88
C LEU A 148 -1.26 -0.73 14.91
N LEU A 149 -1.57 -2.03 14.84
CA LEU A 149 -2.50 -2.70 15.74
C LEU A 149 -2.29 -4.23 15.67
N GLY A 150 -2.91 -4.96 16.60
CA GLY A 150 -2.84 -6.42 16.71
C GLY A 150 -1.62 -6.88 17.52
N ASP A 151 -1.60 -8.15 17.87
CA ASP A 151 -0.54 -8.79 18.64
C ASP A 151 0.24 -9.77 17.75
N TYR A 152 1.52 -9.92 18.05
CA TYR A 152 2.41 -10.83 17.34
C TYR A 152 3.59 -11.26 18.20
N GLU A 153 4.13 -12.42 17.93
CA GLU A 153 5.45 -12.81 18.40
C GLU A 153 6.53 -12.32 17.45
N THR A 154 7.67 -11.88 17.99
CA THR A 154 8.78 -11.45 17.13
C THR A 154 9.27 -12.61 16.27
N PRO A 155 9.26 -12.51 14.96
CA PRO A 155 9.75 -13.58 14.10
C PRO A 155 11.26 -13.80 14.29
N PRO A 156 11.77 -15.03 14.03
CA PRO A 156 13.20 -15.30 14.02
C PRO A 156 13.99 -14.29 13.17
N ASP A 157 15.26 -14.09 13.50
CA ASP A 157 16.13 -13.18 12.74
C ASP A 157 16.75 -13.86 11.52
N GLU A 158 15.89 -14.46 10.71
CA GLU A 158 16.21 -15.16 9.47
C GLU A 158 15.41 -14.56 8.31
N ARG A 159 16.06 -14.35 7.18
CA ARG A 159 15.40 -13.80 5.99
C ARG A 159 14.24 -14.68 5.54
N GLY A 160 13.04 -14.11 5.44
CA GLY A 160 11.80 -14.81 5.06
C GLY A 160 11.02 -15.37 6.23
N ALA A 161 11.60 -15.42 7.46
CA ALA A 161 10.84 -15.80 8.64
C ALA A 161 9.74 -14.78 8.93
N TRP A 162 8.58 -15.26 9.36
CA TRP A 162 7.45 -14.40 9.69
C TRP A 162 6.63 -14.99 10.84
N SER A 163 5.88 -14.13 11.50
CA SER A 163 4.89 -14.49 12.51
C SER A 163 3.54 -13.89 12.17
N PRO A 164 2.42 -14.56 12.55
CA PRO A 164 1.09 -14.02 12.34
C PRO A 164 0.89 -12.73 13.17
N LEU A 165 0.18 -11.77 12.59
CA LEU A 165 -0.30 -10.58 13.29
C LEU A 165 -1.82 -10.73 13.44
N ILE A 166 -2.27 -10.82 14.69
CA ILE A 166 -3.64 -11.17 15.05
C ILE A 166 -4.27 -10.04 15.85
N ASP A 167 -5.52 -9.74 15.58
CA ASP A 167 -6.32 -8.77 16.34
C ASP A 167 -7.73 -9.35 16.56
N HIS A 168 -8.15 -9.54 17.83
CA HIS A 168 -9.41 -10.17 18.20
C HIS A 168 -9.64 -11.51 17.48
N ASP A 169 -8.68 -12.42 17.58
CA ASP A 169 -8.70 -13.76 16.95
C ASP A 169 -8.74 -13.76 15.41
N GLN A 170 -8.63 -12.60 14.78
CA GLN A 170 -8.57 -12.46 13.32
C GLN A 170 -7.13 -12.28 12.85
N LEU A 171 -6.70 -13.12 11.91
CA LEU A 171 -5.43 -12.95 11.20
C LEU A 171 -5.52 -11.73 10.27
N LEU A 172 -4.72 -10.69 10.53
CA LEU A 172 -4.71 -9.46 9.74
C LEU A 172 -3.54 -9.36 8.78
N GLY A 173 -2.50 -10.12 9.01
CA GLY A 173 -1.28 -10.04 8.23
C GLY A 173 -0.13 -10.76 8.91
N ALA A 174 1.07 -10.38 8.55
CA ALA A 174 2.29 -10.97 9.04
C ALA A 174 3.33 -9.92 9.42
N VAL A 175 4.12 -10.22 10.43
CA VAL A 175 5.36 -9.54 10.77
C VAL A 175 6.49 -10.30 10.09
N LEU A 176 7.08 -9.72 9.04
CA LEU A 176 8.00 -10.39 8.14
C LEU A 176 9.43 -9.90 8.35
N ARG A 177 10.37 -10.81 8.58
CA ARG A 177 11.80 -10.56 8.53
C ARG A 177 12.28 -10.56 7.08
N SER A 178 12.12 -9.43 6.40
CA SER A 178 12.54 -9.30 5.00
C SER A 178 14.04 -9.42 4.80
N ARG A 179 14.82 -9.16 5.86
CA ARG A 179 16.28 -9.28 5.90
C ARG A 179 16.74 -9.54 7.33
N GLU A 180 17.79 -10.34 7.46
CA GLU A 180 18.51 -10.59 8.71
C GLU A 180 19.14 -9.31 9.28
N GLY A 181 19.17 -9.17 10.59
CA GLY A 181 19.78 -8.04 11.32
C GLY A 181 19.03 -6.71 11.21
N VAL A 182 17.80 -6.67 10.67
CA VAL A 182 17.00 -5.44 10.55
C VAL A 182 15.62 -5.59 11.19
N LYS A 183 14.98 -4.49 11.53
CA LYS A 183 13.59 -4.50 12.03
C LYS A 183 12.65 -5.15 11.00
N PRO A 184 11.71 -6.00 11.41
CA PRO A 184 10.74 -6.59 10.48
C PRO A 184 9.81 -5.53 9.86
N ILE A 185 9.12 -5.91 8.81
CA ILE A 185 8.06 -5.15 8.17
C ILE A 185 6.71 -5.82 8.41
N TYR A 186 5.62 -5.07 8.23
CA TYR A 186 4.25 -5.54 8.47
C TYR A 186 3.57 -5.70 7.12
N VAL A 187 3.28 -6.93 6.72
CA VAL A 187 2.66 -7.27 5.43
C VAL A 187 1.21 -7.64 5.65
N SER A 188 0.32 -7.05 4.89
CA SER A 188 -1.10 -7.38 4.91
C SER A 188 -1.69 -7.44 3.51
N SER A 189 -2.66 -8.32 3.34
CA SER A 189 -3.50 -8.33 2.16
C SER A 189 -4.20 -6.98 1.99
N GLY A 190 -4.32 -6.54 0.75
CA GLY A 190 -5.22 -5.48 0.37
C GLY A 190 -6.49 -6.05 -0.24
N HIS A 191 -6.77 -5.74 -1.52
CA HIS A 191 -7.88 -6.29 -2.28
C HIS A 191 -7.38 -7.38 -3.23
N ARG A 192 -8.15 -8.47 -3.45
CA ARG A 192 -7.87 -9.57 -4.39
C ARG A 192 -6.48 -10.22 -4.21
N MET A 193 -6.08 -10.41 -2.95
CA MET A 193 -4.75 -10.93 -2.62
C MET A 193 -4.81 -11.68 -1.29
N ASN A 194 -4.44 -12.97 -1.27
CA ASN A 194 -4.30 -13.70 -0.02
C ASN A 194 -2.93 -13.45 0.64
N LEU A 195 -2.83 -13.68 1.94
CA LEU A 195 -1.62 -13.41 2.72
C LEU A 195 -0.40 -14.23 2.28
N PRO A 196 -0.50 -15.55 2.00
CA PRO A 196 0.65 -16.31 1.52
C PRO A 196 1.25 -15.71 0.24
N ALA A 197 0.42 -15.43 -0.76
CA ALA A 197 0.87 -14.82 -2.01
C ALA A 197 1.43 -13.40 -1.79
N ALA A 198 0.84 -12.61 -0.88
CA ALA A 198 1.38 -11.30 -0.52
C ALA A 198 2.79 -11.40 0.06
N LEU A 199 3.05 -12.39 0.95
CA LEU A 199 4.39 -12.63 1.51
C LEU A 199 5.39 -13.05 0.45
N GLU A 200 5.01 -13.97 -0.44
CA GLU A 200 5.86 -14.41 -1.56
C GLU A 200 6.21 -13.24 -2.48
N MET A 201 5.22 -12.44 -2.89
CA MET A 201 5.43 -11.26 -3.74
C MET A 201 6.33 -10.21 -3.07
N VAL A 202 6.12 -9.93 -1.79
CA VAL A 202 6.96 -9.00 -1.02
C VAL A 202 8.39 -9.50 -0.96
N MET A 203 8.60 -10.80 -0.68
CA MET A 203 9.95 -11.40 -0.63
C MET A 203 10.63 -11.43 -1.99
N ALA A 204 9.90 -11.76 -3.06
CA ALA A 204 10.43 -11.74 -4.43
C ALA A 204 10.84 -10.32 -4.88
N CYS A 205 10.14 -9.29 -4.39
CA CYS A 205 10.49 -7.89 -4.63
C CYS A 205 11.53 -7.33 -3.65
N THR A 206 12.00 -8.12 -2.65
CA THR A 206 12.96 -7.66 -1.63
C THR A 206 14.37 -8.15 -1.92
N GLY A 207 15.25 -7.22 -2.23
CA GLY A 207 16.67 -7.49 -2.49
C GLY A 207 17.57 -7.13 -1.30
N ARG A 208 18.49 -6.21 -1.55
CA ARG A 208 19.54 -5.79 -0.59
C ARG A 208 18.99 -5.05 0.64
N TYR A 209 17.84 -4.41 0.53
CA TYR A 209 17.31 -3.51 1.55
C TYR A 209 16.12 -4.12 2.30
N ARG A 210 15.77 -3.52 3.44
CA ARG A 210 14.64 -3.94 4.28
C ARG A 210 13.29 -3.87 3.55
N LEU A 211 13.09 -2.82 2.75
CA LEU A 211 11.84 -2.60 2.03
C LEU A 211 11.92 -3.16 0.61
N PRO A 212 10.81 -3.66 0.05
CA PRO A 212 10.71 -4.06 -1.35
C PRO A 212 11.14 -2.96 -2.31
N GLU A 213 11.79 -3.32 -3.41
CA GLU A 213 12.28 -2.36 -4.40
C GLU A 213 11.18 -1.48 -5.00
N PRO A 214 9.95 -1.97 -5.28
CA PRO A 214 8.87 -1.11 -5.75
C PRO A 214 8.55 0.04 -4.78
N ILE A 215 8.46 -0.26 -3.46
CA ILE A 215 8.23 0.78 -2.44
C ILE A 215 9.40 1.76 -2.37
N ARG A 216 10.63 1.27 -2.42
CA ARG A 216 11.82 2.12 -2.37
C ARG A 216 11.89 3.06 -3.57
N ALA A 217 11.56 2.55 -4.77
CA ALA A 217 11.50 3.35 -5.99
C ALA A 217 10.43 4.45 -5.88
N ALA A 218 9.21 4.09 -5.41
CA ALA A 218 8.12 5.03 -5.21
C ALA A 218 8.46 6.08 -4.15
N HIS A 219 9.04 5.67 -3.01
CA HIS A 219 9.46 6.57 -1.95
C HIS A 219 10.49 7.61 -2.44
N LYS A 220 11.50 7.16 -3.18
CA LYS A 220 12.47 8.06 -3.82
C LYS A 220 11.77 9.03 -4.77
N ALA A 221 10.88 8.52 -5.62
CA ALA A 221 10.17 9.35 -6.62
C ALA A 221 9.24 10.39 -5.97
N ALA A 222 8.52 10.05 -4.90
CA ALA A 222 7.66 10.98 -4.16
C ALA A 222 8.48 12.04 -3.39
N GLY A 223 9.68 11.67 -2.93
CA GLY A 223 10.57 12.56 -2.19
C GLY A 223 11.30 13.62 -3.04
N THR A 224 11.52 13.35 -4.34
CA THR A 224 12.33 14.16 -5.27
C THR A 224 11.49 15.00 -6.24
N MET A 225 10.25 15.27 -5.95
CA MET A 225 9.44 16.23 -6.72
C MET A 225 9.80 17.64 -6.26
N ASP A 226 10.59 18.33 -7.06
CA ASP A 226 10.90 19.75 -6.95
C ASP A 226 9.92 20.57 -7.80
#